data_7ab4bfe44c745fe1fa90aaa24bf826e6
#
_entry.id   7ab4bfe44c745fe1fa90aaa24bf826e6
#
_cell.length_a   1.000
_cell.length_b   1.000
_cell.length_c   1.000
_cell.angle_alpha   90.00
_cell.angle_beta   90.00
_cell.angle_gamma   90.00
#
_symmetry.space_group_name_H-M   'P 1'
#
loop_
_entity.id
_entity.type
_entity.pdbx_description
1 polymer ?
#
loop_
_entity_poly.entity_id
_entity_poly.type
_entity_poly.pdbx_seq_one_letter_code
_entity_poly.pdbx_strand_id
1 'polypeptide(L)'
;MKVAFDEHVPTALVRVFELFPNERQFKALARGVTVSSAASYAPAPDDHDYLKGRDDPWIRRFAKSGGKVIISGDTNMKRVPHERQALVDEGLIVIFFENKWAQWPFFRKCAFLLNWWLSIIDVVTTAEPGSFWRVPGKWDKPDKLARISNADLKLEKTKRQKAARAEVAASRARKRASAPASQTDLLIDPPPPTDKAT
;
A
#
# COMPACT_ATOMS: atom_id res chain seq x y z
N MET A 1 -23.13 4.41 7.29
CA MET A 1 -22.09 3.51 6.73
C MET A 1 -20.74 3.90 7.28
N LYS A 2 -19.95 2.93 7.81
CA LYS A 2 -18.61 3.21 8.35
C LYS A 2 -17.51 3.10 7.29
N VAL A 3 -16.63 4.11 7.26
CA VAL A 3 -15.47 4.21 6.39
C VAL A 3 -14.22 4.35 7.25
N ALA A 4 -13.19 3.55 7.02
CA ALA A 4 -11.89 3.72 7.66
C ALA A 4 -10.87 4.29 6.67
N PHE A 5 -10.07 5.24 7.13
CA PHE A 5 -8.87 5.68 6.44
C PHE A 5 -7.66 4.90 6.96
N ASP A 6 -6.91 4.33 6.05
CA ASP A 6 -5.62 3.67 6.30
C ASP A 6 -4.57 4.64 6.87
N GLU A 7 -3.55 4.10 7.52
CA GLU A 7 -2.45 4.86 8.12
C GLU A 7 -1.66 5.75 7.13
N HIS A 8 -1.67 5.37 5.84
CA HIS A 8 -1.06 6.16 4.76
C HIS A 8 -1.85 7.42 4.38
N VAL A 9 -3.03 7.61 4.95
CA VAL A 9 -3.79 8.86 4.85
C VAL A 9 -3.44 9.75 6.06
N PRO A 10 -3.00 11.00 5.86
CA PRO A 10 -2.61 11.86 6.96
C PRO A 10 -3.73 12.00 8.00
N THR A 11 -3.42 11.79 9.29
CA THR A 11 -4.39 11.84 10.39
C THR A 11 -5.16 13.18 10.45
N ALA A 12 -4.48 14.29 10.14
CA ALA A 12 -5.14 15.59 10.07
C ALA A 12 -6.22 15.64 8.98
N LEU A 13 -6.01 14.95 7.86
CA LEU A 13 -7.01 14.83 6.79
C LEU A 13 -8.20 13.96 7.24
N VAL A 14 -7.95 12.85 7.94
CA VAL A 14 -9.02 12.02 8.52
C VAL A 14 -9.91 12.86 9.44
N ARG A 15 -9.33 13.67 10.32
CA ARG A 15 -10.07 14.56 11.22
C ARG A 15 -10.99 15.55 10.49
N VAL A 16 -10.56 16.09 9.36
CA VAL A 16 -11.41 16.96 8.53
C VAL A 16 -12.68 16.22 8.09
N PHE A 17 -12.54 14.97 7.66
CA PHE A 17 -13.67 14.15 7.22
C PHE A 17 -14.55 13.61 8.37
N GLU A 18 -13.99 13.45 9.56
CA GLU A 18 -14.76 13.13 10.77
C GLU A 18 -15.73 14.26 11.18
N LEU A 19 -15.41 15.50 10.82
CA LEU A 19 -16.28 16.66 11.11
C LEU A 19 -17.49 16.77 10.15
N PHE A 20 -17.41 16.25 8.95
CA PHE A 20 -18.47 16.40 7.94
C PHE A 20 -19.86 15.97 8.41
N PRO A 21 -20.06 14.85 9.11
CA PRO A 21 -21.37 14.45 9.59
C PRO A 21 -21.97 15.42 10.63
N ASN A 22 -21.11 16.16 11.33
CA ASN A 22 -21.49 17.06 12.43
C ASN A 22 -21.83 18.46 11.93
N GLU A 23 -21.33 18.84 10.75
CA GLU A 23 -21.56 20.16 10.18
C GLU A 23 -22.83 20.18 9.34
N ARG A 24 -23.77 21.10 9.66
CA ARG A 24 -25.07 21.18 8.99
C ARG A 24 -24.97 21.27 7.48
N GLN A 25 -24.04 22.08 6.97
CA GLN A 25 -23.85 22.28 5.53
C GLN A 25 -23.24 21.07 4.81
N PHE A 26 -22.53 20.20 5.54
CA PHE A 26 -21.91 19.01 4.97
C PHE A 26 -22.70 17.72 5.23
N LYS A 27 -23.71 17.77 6.09
CA LYS A 27 -24.53 16.60 6.44
C LYS A 27 -25.15 15.92 5.22
N ALA A 28 -25.60 16.70 4.25
CA ALA A 28 -26.13 16.18 3.00
C ALA A 28 -25.04 15.50 2.14
N LEU A 29 -23.81 16.00 2.19
CA LEU A 29 -22.65 15.45 1.46
C LEU A 29 -22.11 14.18 2.14
N ALA A 30 -22.26 14.08 3.46
CA ALA A 30 -21.84 12.89 4.20
C ALA A 30 -22.75 11.68 3.95
N ARG A 31 -24.01 11.88 3.53
CA ARG A 31 -24.98 10.81 3.21
C ARG A 31 -25.01 9.67 4.22
N GLY A 32 -24.91 9.97 5.50
CA GLY A 32 -24.87 8.98 6.60
C GLY A 32 -23.57 8.18 6.70
N VAL A 33 -22.50 8.67 6.09
CA VAL A 33 -21.15 8.10 6.24
C VAL A 33 -20.52 8.60 7.53
N THR A 34 -19.98 7.67 8.32
CA THR A 34 -19.11 7.96 9.47
C THR A 34 -17.69 7.56 9.13
N VAL A 35 -16.75 8.41 9.44
CA VAL A 35 -15.33 8.24 9.12
C VAL A 35 -14.53 7.95 10.39
N SER A 36 -13.51 7.14 10.29
CA SER A 36 -12.57 6.81 11.37
C SER A 36 -11.18 6.51 10.81
N SER A 37 -10.17 6.53 11.66
CA SER A 37 -8.83 6.07 11.32
C SER A 37 -8.70 4.55 11.50
N ALA A 38 -7.92 3.87 10.67
CA ALA A 38 -7.51 2.48 10.86
C ALA A 38 -6.86 2.25 12.23
N ALA A 39 -6.12 3.24 12.74
CA ALA A 39 -5.49 3.19 14.06
C ALA A 39 -6.49 2.94 15.20
N SER A 40 -7.77 3.32 15.04
CA SER A 40 -8.81 3.05 16.03
C SER A 40 -9.18 1.57 16.17
N TYR A 41 -8.73 0.74 15.23
CA TYR A 41 -9.00 -0.71 15.18
C TYR A 41 -7.73 -1.55 15.30
N ALA A 42 -6.56 -0.91 15.31
CA ALA A 42 -5.29 -1.60 15.46
C ALA A 42 -5.23 -2.32 16.80
N PRO A 43 -4.85 -3.61 16.83
CA PRO A 43 -4.65 -4.32 18.09
C PRO A 43 -3.46 -3.73 18.86
N ALA A 44 -3.57 -3.70 20.17
CA ALA A 44 -2.44 -3.37 21.03
C ALA A 44 -1.42 -4.52 21.03
N PRO A 45 -0.13 -4.27 21.33
CA PRO A 45 0.91 -5.29 21.29
C PRO A 45 0.66 -6.52 22.21
N ASP A 46 -0.17 -6.35 23.24
CA ASP A 46 -0.58 -7.39 24.19
C ASP A 46 -1.89 -8.09 23.80
N ASP A 47 -2.56 -7.66 22.76
CA ASP A 47 -3.75 -8.32 22.25
C ASP A 47 -3.42 -9.67 21.61
N HIS A 48 -4.31 -10.65 21.78
CA HIS A 48 -4.14 -12.01 21.28
C HIS A 48 -4.08 -12.11 19.74
N ASP A 49 -4.64 -11.16 19.03
CA ASP A 49 -4.65 -11.06 17.58
C ASP A 49 -3.61 -10.07 17.02
N TYR A 50 -2.73 -9.53 17.90
CA TYR A 50 -1.64 -8.67 17.45
C TYR A 50 -0.64 -9.47 16.62
N LEU A 51 -0.40 -8.99 15.40
CA LEU A 51 0.61 -9.54 14.48
C LEU A 51 1.48 -8.38 13.98
N LYS A 52 2.74 -8.37 14.42
CA LYS A 52 3.67 -7.28 14.09
C LYS A 52 3.82 -7.10 12.56
N GLY A 53 3.56 -5.86 12.08
CA GLY A 53 3.71 -5.50 10.67
C GLY A 53 2.65 -6.12 9.74
N ARG A 54 1.49 -6.48 10.28
CA ARG A 54 0.36 -7.02 9.51
C ARG A 54 -0.89 -6.16 9.71
N ASP A 55 -1.61 -5.94 8.61
CA ASP A 55 -2.84 -5.13 8.58
C ASP A 55 -4.11 -5.99 8.74
N ASP A 56 -4.07 -7.29 8.47
CA ASP A 56 -5.26 -8.13 8.53
C ASP A 56 -5.96 -8.14 9.92
N PRO A 57 -5.29 -8.00 11.08
CA PRO A 57 -6.00 -7.93 12.36
C PRO A 57 -6.91 -6.68 12.47
N TRP A 58 -6.42 -5.49 12.13
CA TRP A 58 -7.25 -4.30 12.20
C TRP A 58 -8.36 -4.31 11.13
N ILE A 59 -8.10 -4.87 9.95
CA ILE A 59 -9.10 -5.06 8.89
C ILE A 59 -10.28 -5.87 9.43
N ARG A 60 -10.01 -7.00 10.08
CA ARG A 60 -11.05 -7.86 10.69
C ARG A 60 -11.79 -7.17 11.83
N ARG A 61 -11.07 -6.45 12.71
CA ARG A 61 -11.69 -5.66 13.80
C ARG A 61 -12.60 -4.57 13.24
N PHE A 62 -12.17 -3.87 12.22
CA PHE A 62 -12.98 -2.87 11.52
C PHE A 62 -14.26 -3.49 10.95
N ALA A 63 -14.16 -4.59 10.22
CA ALA A 63 -15.31 -5.30 9.66
C ALA A 63 -16.29 -5.74 10.75
N LYS A 64 -15.81 -6.37 11.84
CA LYS A 64 -16.61 -6.78 13.00
C LYS A 64 -17.33 -5.61 13.67
N SER A 65 -16.76 -4.41 13.63
CA SER A 65 -17.40 -3.20 14.15
C SER A 65 -18.51 -2.63 13.24
N GLY A 66 -18.82 -3.30 12.13
CA GLY A 66 -19.76 -2.86 11.10
C GLY A 66 -19.13 -1.97 10.03
N GLY A 67 -17.81 -1.99 9.92
CA GLY A 67 -17.05 -1.32 8.87
C GLY A 67 -17.40 -1.90 7.48
N LYS A 68 -17.42 -1.03 6.47
CA LYS A 68 -17.80 -1.42 5.09
C LYS A 68 -16.76 -1.00 4.05
N VAL A 69 -16.07 0.10 4.29
CA VAL A 69 -15.21 0.72 3.27
C VAL A 69 -13.88 1.10 3.88
N ILE A 70 -12.80 0.80 3.16
CA ILE A 70 -11.45 1.26 3.48
C ILE A 70 -10.97 2.18 2.37
N ILE A 71 -10.46 3.36 2.73
CA ILE A 71 -9.80 4.29 1.82
C ILE A 71 -8.31 4.29 2.14
N SER A 72 -7.50 3.83 1.21
CA SER A 72 -6.06 3.62 1.43
C SER A 72 -5.18 4.45 0.50
N GLY A 73 -4.16 5.07 1.10
CA GLY A 73 -3.04 5.66 0.38
C GLY A 73 -1.99 4.64 -0.07
N ASP A 74 -2.02 3.43 0.48
CA ASP A 74 -1.11 2.35 0.10
C ASP A 74 -1.73 1.37 -0.89
N THR A 75 -1.20 1.37 -2.10
CA THR A 75 -1.58 0.40 -3.13
C THR A 75 -0.99 -1.01 -2.90
N ASN A 76 -0.13 -1.20 -1.90
CA ASN A 76 0.46 -2.52 -1.62
C ASN A 76 -0.50 -3.43 -0.86
N MET A 77 -1.38 -2.91 -0.03
CA MET A 77 -2.40 -3.66 0.71
C MET A 77 -3.16 -4.67 -0.17
N LYS A 78 -3.50 -4.31 -1.41
CA LYS A 78 -4.14 -5.24 -2.37
C LYS A 78 -3.22 -6.35 -2.89
N ARG A 79 -1.90 -6.28 -2.62
CA ARG A 79 -0.87 -7.19 -3.15
C ARG A 79 -0.35 -8.16 -2.12
N VAL A 80 -0.49 -7.82 -0.85
CA VAL A 80 -0.15 -8.69 0.27
C VAL A 80 -1.24 -9.78 0.38
N PRO A 81 -0.92 -11.06 0.21
CA PRO A 81 -1.94 -12.10 0.05
C PRO A 81 -2.91 -12.21 1.24
N HIS A 82 -2.40 -12.17 2.47
CA HIS A 82 -3.23 -12.31 3.68
C HIS A 82 -4.11 -11.07 3.93
N GLU A 83 -3.62 -9.85 3.65
CA GLU A 83 -4.42 -8.63 3.75
C GLU A 83 -5.52 -8.63 2.69
N ARG A 84 -5.16 -8.92 1.45
CA ARG A 84 -6.15 -9.03 0.37
C ARG A 84 -7.20 -10.09 0.66
N GLN A 85 -6.81 -11.24 1.21
CA GLN A 85 -7.74 -12.29 1.57
C GLN A 85 -8.70 -11.79 2.67
N ALA A 86 -8.18 -11.13 3.71
CA ALA A 86 -9.00 -10.54 4.77
C ALA A 86 -10.00 -9.52 4.21
N LEU A 87 -9.59 -8.65 3.29
CA LEU A 87 -10.47 -7.66 2.67
C LEU A 87 -11.63 -8.31 1.90
N VAL A 88 -11.35 -9.39 1.17
CA VAL A 88 -12.35 -10.13 0.39
C VAL A 88 -13.28 -10.94 1.29
N ASP A 89 -12.72 -11.68 2.26
CA ASP A 89 -13.48 -12.52 3.19
C ASP A 89 -14.46 -11.71 4.04
N GLU A 90 -14.04 -10.52 4.47
CA GLU A 90 -14.87 -9.60 5.24
C GLU A 90 -15.82 -8.76 4.35
N GLY A 91 -15.76 -8.93 3.04
CA GLY A 91 -16.62 -8.22 2.09
C GLY A 91 -16.40 -6.71 2.06
N LEU A 92 -15.19 -6.23 2.37
CA LEU A 92 -14.87 -4.82 2.42
C LEU A 92 -14.67 -4.22 1.02
N ILE A 93 -15.23 -3.05 0.80
CA ILE A 93 -14.98 -2.24 -0.39
C ILE A 93 -13.70 -1.45 -0.12
N VAL A 94 -12.73 -1.50 -1.04
CA VAL A 94 -11.46 -0.80 -0.86
C VAL A 94 -11.23 0.19 -1.98
N ILE A 95 -10.91 1.42 -1.61
CA ILE A 95 -10.63 2.51 -2.54
C ILE A 95 -9.19 2.95 -2.39
N PHE A 96 -8.44 2.85 -3.48
CA PHE A 96 -7.04 3.24 -3.54
C PHE A 96 -6.87 4.56 -4.27
N PHE A 97 -5.90 5.36 -3.82
CA PHE A 97 -5.38 6.46 -4.62
C PHE A 97 -4.29 5.96 -5.59
N GLU A 98 -3.97 6.76 -6.59
CA GLU A 98 -2.82 6.46 -7.45
C GLU A 98 -1.49 6.54 -6.70
N ASN A 99 -0.47 5.82 -7.20
CA ASN A 99 0.85 5.72 -6.56
C ASN A 99 1.51 7.07 -6.25
N LYS A 100 1.24 8.09 -7.07
CA LYS A 100 1.77 9.46 -6.87
C LYS A 100 1.17 10.17 -5.66
N TRP A 101 0.03 9.72 -5.16
CA TRP A 101 -0.63 10.29 -3.98
C TRP A 101 0.31 10.39 -2.77
N ALA A 102 1.07 9.34 -2.48
CA ALA A 102 1.97 9.30 -1.32
C ALA A 102 2.96 10.48 -1.30
N GLN A 103 3.42 10.93 -2.48
CA GLN A 103 4.41 11.99 -2.66
C GLN A 103 3.79 13.40 -2.67
N TRP A 104 2.47 13.53 -2.68
CA TRP A 104 1.84 14.85 -2.75
C TRP A 104 1.91 15.57 -1.41
N PRO A 105 2.07 16.92 -1.42
CA PRO A 105 1.96 17.72 -0.22
C PRO A 105 0.56 17.66 0.38
N PHE A 106 0.46 17.89 1.68
CA PHE A 106 -0.77 17.75 2.46
C PHE A 106 -1.99 18.44 1.83
N PHE A 107 -1.89 19.74 1.52
CA PHE A 107 -3.01 20.49 0.94
C PHE A 107 -3.49 19.94 -0.39
N ARG A 108 -2.57 19.42 -1.20
CA ARG A 108 -2.94 18.76 -2.46
C ARG A 108 -3.74 17.49 -2.21
N LYS A 109 -3.37 16.70 -1.20
CA LYS A 109 -4.12 15.51 -0.78
C LYS A 109 -5.52 15.87 -0.32
N CYS A 110 -5.66 16.92 0.51
CA CYS A 110 -6.94 17.42 1.00
C CYS A 110 -7.85 17.84 -0.15
N ALA A 111 -7.37 18.73 -1.02
CA ALA A 111 -8.15 19.25 -2.14
C ALA A 111 -8.58 18.12 -3.08
N PHE A 112 -7.70 17.18 -3.36
CA PHE A 112 -8.00 16.04 -4.21
C PHE A 112 -9.08 15.14 -3.61
N LEU A 113 -8.97 14.77 -2.33
CA LEU A 113 -9.96 13.93 -1.67
C LEU A 113 -11.33 14.63 -1.59
N LEU A 114 -11.34 15.92 -1.29
CA LEU A 114 -12.58 16.73 -1.30
C LEU A 114 -13.22 16.76 -2.68
N ASN A 115 -12.43 16.96 -3.74
CA ASN A 115 -12.90 16.95 -5.12
C ASN A 115 -13.56 15.62 -5.52
N TRP A 116 -12.99 14.50 -5.05
CA TRP A 116 -13.48 13.16 -5.39
C TRP A 116 -14.49 12.60 -4.40
N TRP A 117 -14.76 13.28 -3.28
CA TRP A 117 -15.55 12.73 -2.18
C TRP A 117 -16.94 12.25 -2.59
N LEU A 118 -17.68 13.06 -3.34
CA LEU A 118 -19.02 12.66 -3.78
C LEU A 118 -18.99 11.43 -4.70
N SER A 119 -18.04 11.37 -5.63
CA SER A 119 -17.87 10.19 -6.49
C SER A 119 -17.47 8.94 -5.71
N ILE A 120 -16.67 9.09 -4.65
CA ILE A 120 -16.34 8.00 -3.72
C ILE A 120 -17.61 7.52 -3.03
N ILE A 121 -18.42 8.43 -2.48
CA ILE A 121 -19.68 8.08 -1.81
C ILE A 121 -20.66 7.39 -2.76
N ASP A 122 -20.77 7.85 -4.00
CA ASP A 122 -21.64 7.22 -5.01
C ASP A 122 -21.22 5.77 -5.28
N VAL A 123 -19.90 5.53 -5.40
CA VAL A 123 -19.37 4.16 -5.61
C VAL A 123 -19.65 3.29 -4.39
N VAL A 124 -19.34 3.73 -3.18
CA VAL A 124 -19.48 2.89 -1.99
C VAL A 124 -20.92 2.57 -1.62
N THR A 125 -21.89 3.33 -2.13
CA THR A 125 -23.32 3.03 -1.95
C THR A 125 -23.84 1.97 -2.93
N THR A 126 -23.14 1.73 -4.05
CA THR A 126 -23.56 0.84 -5.14
C THR A 126 -22.60 -0.32 -5.41
N ALA A 127 -21.38 -0.25 -4.86
CA ALA A 127 -20.34 -1.24 -5.09
C ALA A 127 -20.65 -2.58 -4.44
N GLU A 128 -20.25 -3.66 -5.12
CA GLU A 128 -20.32 -5.01 -4.58
C GLU A 128 -19.34 -5.19 -3.39
N PRO A 129 -19.73 -5.93 -2.35
CA PRO A 129 -18.82 -6.32 -1.28
C PRO A 129 -17.55 -6.99 -1.81
N GLY A 130 -16.40 -6.75 -1.18
CA GLY A 130 -15.12 -7.32 -1.59
C GLY A 130 -14.52 -6.71 -2.87
N SER A 131 -15.08 -5.59 -3.35
CA SER A 131 -14.60 -4.92 -4.58
C SER A 131 -13.49 -3.91 -4.32
N PHE A 132 -12.63 -3.74 -5.33
CA PHE A 132 -11.49 -2.84 -5.30
C PHE A 132 -11.64 -1.74 -6.35
N TRP A 133 -11.42 -0.50 -5.94
CA TRP A 133 -11.60 0.69 -6.76
C TRP A 133 -10.37 1.59 -6.71
N ARG A 134 -10.21 2.44 -7.69
CA ARG A 134 -9.12 3.41 -7.74
C ARG A 134 -9.65 4.78 -8.13
N VAL A 135 -9.24 5.79 -7.35
CA VAL A 135 -9.44 7.19 -7.72
C VAL A 135 -8.38 7.56 -8.75
N PRO A 136 -8.77 8.00 -9.96
CA PRO A 136 -7.81 8.45 -10.97
C PRO A 136 -7.04 9.68 -10.48
N GLY A 137 -5.74 9.78 -10.77
CA GLY A 137 -4.88 10.90 -10.35
C GLY A 137 -5.10 12.22 -11.09
N LYS A 138 -6.21 12.35 -11.79
CA LYS A 138 -6.59 13.54 -12.58
C LYS A 138 -7.33 14.55 -11.73
N TRP A 139 -7.13 15.84 -12.01
CA TRP A 139 -7.81 16.96 -11.38
C TRP A 139 -9.03 17.42 -12.15
N ASP A 140 -9.26 16.85 -13.31
CA ASP A 140 -10.42 17.15 -14.13
C ASP A 140 -11.72 16.82 -13.38
N LYS A 141 -12.83 17.23 -13.96
CA LYS A 141 -14.15 16.97 -13.43
C LYS A 141 -14.25 15.53 -12.93
N PRO A 142 -14.64 15.30 -11.67
CA PRO A 142 -14.74 13.96 -11.12
C PRO A 142 -15.64 13.10 -12.00
N ASP A 143 -15.06 12.05 -12.54
CA ASP A 143 -15.75 11.03 -13.33
C ASP A 143 -15.88 9.76 -12.50
N LYS A 144 -16.23 8.67 -13.12
CA LYS A 144 -16.40 7.37 -12.44
C LYS A 144 -15.05 6.86 -11.90
N LEU A 145 -15.08 6.28 -10.73
CA LEU A 145 -13.95 5.53 -10.20
C LEU A 145 -13.69 4.31 -11.07
N ALA A 146 -12.42 3.97 -11.28
CA ALA A 146 -12.04 2.78 -12.02
C ALA A 146 -12.10 1.53 -11.13
N ARG A 147 -12.88 0.53 -11.54
CA ARG A 147 -12.88 -0.79 -10.89
C ARG A 147 -11.57 -1.51 -11.23
N ILE A 148 -10.91 -2.04 -10.22
CA ILE A 148 -9.68 -2.83 -10.40
C ILE A 148 -10.08 -4.29 -10.54
N SER A 149 -9.76 -4.90 -11.68
CA SER A 149 -10.04 -6.31 -11.91
C SER A 149 -9.02 -7.24 -11.23
N ASN A 150 -9.41 -8.49 -11.00
CA ASN A 150 -8.48 -9.51 -10.52
C ASN A 150 -7.33 -9.79 -11.51
N ALA A 151 -7.58 -9.59 -12.81
CA ALA A 151 -6.56 -9.71 -13.85
C ALA A 151 -5.51 -8.61 -13.72
N ASP A 152 -5.93 -7.34 -13.47
CA ASP A 152 -5.01 -6.22 -13.26
C ASP A 152 -4.12 -6.44 -12.04
N LEU A 153 -4.67 -7.00 -10.95
CA LEU A 153 -3.91 -7.33 -9.75
C LEU A 153 -2.84 -8.40 -10.00
N LYS A 154 -3.15 -9.41 -10.83
CA LYS A 154 -2.19 -10.46 -11.22
C LYS A 154 -1.10 -9.89 -12.13
N LEU A 155 -1.45 -9.07 -13.12
CA LEU A 155 -0.52 -8.45 -14.05
C LEU A 155 0.47 -7.52 -13.35
N GLU A 156 0.00 -6.70 -12.41
CA GLU A 156 0.88 -5.85 -11.61
C GLU A 156 1.87 -6.66 -10.76
N LYS A 157 1.41 -7.78 -10.17
CA LYS A 157 2.29 -8.69 -9.42
C LYS A 157 3.41 -9.25 -10.30
N THR A 158 3.07 -9.69 -11.52
CA THR A 158 4.04 -10.25 -12.48
C THR A 158 5.06 -9.20 -12.92
N LYS A 159 4.61 -7.97 -13.24
CA LYS A 159 5.50 -6.86 -13.60
C LYS A 159 6.47 -6.52 -12.48
N ARG A 160 6.02 -6.48 -11.22
CA ARG A 160 6.88 -6.21 -10.07
C ARG A 160 7.91 -7.31 -9.82
N GLN A 161 7.50 -8.56 -9.90
CA GLN A 161 8.43 -9.69 -9.76
C GLN A 161 9.53 -9.65 -10.84
N LYS A 162 9.16 -9.30 -12.08
CA LYS A 162 10.12 -9.13 -13.16
C LYS A 162 11.07 -7.96 -12.90
N ALA A 163 10.56 -6.81 -12.44
CA ALA A 163 11.36 -5.65 -12.09
C ALA A 163 12.32 -5.93 -10.93
N ALA A 164 11.85 -6.55 -9.85
CA ALA A 164 12.67 -6.92 -8.71
C ALA A 164 13.79 -7.93 -9.09
N ARG A 165 13.47 -8.92 -9.94
CA ARG A 165 14.47 -9.85 -10.46
C ARG A 165 15.54 -9.14 -11.31
N ALA A 166 15.13 -8.18 -12.15
CA ALA A 166 16.04 -7.39 -12.96
C ALA A 166 16.96 -6.52 -12.09
N GLU A 167 16.44 -5.91 -11.04
CA GLU A 167 17.22 -5.10 -10.10
C GLU A 167 18.25 -5.94 -9.32
N VAL A 168 17.84 -7.12 -8.83
CA VAL A 168 18.75 -8.07 -8.17
C VAL A 168 19.85 -8.55 -9.15
N ALA A 169 19.49 -8.83 -10.40
CA ALA A 169 20.46 -9.23 -11.42
C ALA A 169 21.46 -8.10 -11.72
N ALA A 170 20.97 -6.86 -11.85
CA ALA A 170 21.82 -5.68 -12.06
C ALA A 170 22.76 -5.42 -10.86
N SER A 171 22.26 -5.57 -9.64
CA SER A 171 23.07 -5.45 -8.41
C SER A 171 24.17 -6.51 -8.36
N ARG A 172 23.84 -7.76 -8.68
CA ARG A 172 24.85 -8.86 -8.75
C ARG A 172 25.90 -8.63 -9.83
N ALA A 173 25.49 -8.11 -11.00
CA ALA A 173 26.42 -7.76 -12.08
C ALA A 173 27.39 -6.64 -11.66
N ARG A 174 26.88 -5.58 -11.01
CA ARG A 174 27.72 -4.50 -10.47
C ARG A 174 28.71 -5.01 -9.42
N LYS A 175 28.26 -5.91 -8.52
CA LYS A 175 29.13 -6.50 -7.49
C LYS A 175 30.22 -7.41 -8.06
N ARG A 176 29.94 -8.10 -9.19
CA ARG A 176 30.95 -8.89 -9.91
C ARG A 176 31.95 -7.99 -10.65
N ALA A 177 31.50 -6.88 -11.23
CA ALA A 177 32.37 -5.94 -11.94
C ALA A 177 33.27 -5.13 -10.98
N SER A 178 32.85 -4.97 -9.71
CA SER A 178 33.63 -4.26 -8.67
C SER A 178 34.47 -5.19 -7.79
N ALA A 179 34.41 -6.51 -8.00
CA ALA A 179 35.31 -7.44 -7.32
C ALA A 179 36.75 -7.22 -7.81
N PRO A 180 37.73 -6.97 -6.93
CA PRO A 180 39.11 -6.87 -7.35
C PRO A 180 39.52 -8.14 -8.05
N ALA A 181 40.21 -8.01 -9.19
CA ALA A 181 40.79 -9.16 -9.90
C ALA A 181 41.63 -9.93 -8.88
N SER A 182 41.26 -11.18 -8.66
CA SER A 182 41.99 -12.08 -7.78
C SER A 182 43.46 -12.04 -8.21
N GLN A 183 44.34 -11.55 -7.32
CA GLN A 183 45.76 -11.70 -7.50
C GLN A 183 46.05 -13.19 -7.57
N THR A 184 46.14 -13.69 -8.77
CA THR A 184 46.62 -15.04 -9.06
C THR A 184 48.08 -15.05 -8.69
N ASP A 185 48.40 -15.69 -7.59
CA ASP A 185 49.66 -16.25 -7.20
C ASP A 185 50.86 -15.93 -8.09
N LEU A 186 51.73 -15.10 -7.57
CA LEU A 186 53.15 -15.20 -7.84
C LEU A 186 53.64 -16.38 -6.99
N LEU A 187 53.50 -17.61 -7.53
CA LEU A 187 54.32 -18.73 -7.17
C LEU A 187 55.75 -18.39 -7.59
N ILE A 188 56.49 -17.81 -6.66
CA ILE A 188 57.95 -17.71 -6.76
C ILE A 188 58.46 -19.12 -6.56
N ASP A 189 58.95 -19.74 -7.63
CA ASP A 189 59.69 -20.99 -7.55
C ASP A 189 60.86 -20.81 -6.56
N PRO A 190 61.09 -21.75 -5.62
CA PRO A 190 62.25 -21.71 -4.74
C PRO A 190 63.54 -21.90 -5.56
N PRO A 191 64.62 -21.18 -5.25
CA PRO A 191 65.89 -21.33 -5.93
C PRO A 191 66.45 -22.75 -5.78
N PRO A 192 67.14 -23.28 -6.81
CA PRO A 192 67.71 -24.62 -6.79
C PRO A 192 68.79 -24.77 -5.68
N PRO A 193 68.92 -25.94 -5.07
CA PRO A 193 69.93 -26.17 -4.04
C PRO A 193 71.34 -26.03 -4.57
N THR A 194 72.10 -25.20 -3.89
CA THR A 194 73.55 -25.07 -4.15
C THR A 194 74.26 -26.28 -3.59
N ASP A 195 74.78 -27.16 -4.46
CA ASP A 195 75.75 -28.19 -4.14
C ASP A 195 77.00 -27.52 -3.56
N LYS A 196 77.32 -27.80 -2.35
CA LYS A 196 78.67 -27.63 -1.80
C LYS A 196 79.38 -28.96 -1.82
N ALA A 197 80.29 -29.07 -2.84
CA ALA A 197 81.38 -30.04 -2.79
C ALA A 197 82.44 -29.62 -1.79
N THR A 198 82.93 -30.57 -1.08
CA THR A 198 84.18 -30.87 -0.42
C THR A 198 84.02 -31.14 1.07
#